data_2b75b11f4dab389cc678b382e4724565
#
_entry.id   2b75b11f4dab389cc678b382e4724565
#
_cell.length_a   1.000
_cell.length_b   1.000
_cell.length_c   1.000
_cell.angle_alpha   90.00
_cell.angle_beta   90.00
_cell.angle_gamma   90.00
#
_symmetry.space_group_name_H-M   'P 1'
#
loop_
_entity.id
_entity.type
_entity.pdbx_description
1 polymer ?
#
loop_
_entity_poly.entity_id
_entity_poly.type
_entity_poly.pdbx_seq_one_letter_code
_entity_poly.pdbx_strand_id
1 'polypeptide(L)'
;MVHRKASILFIVFSLIGGLIGFAVGEAVLSKWEGSMPNWLLMGVYFGQLALFVGLMCLIAEHVSPVLNGKGWRLRYAKDGWKLLVPATLLLLFVAGGICQFLYGLYFGKHKPPQNILVSIDVSESMAETDPDRESFRAAKDLVRNMERGKRVAVMTFNDQAELLQPLVPVDNQAAKDAVTAKLDDFGPPNGGTNIAAALAKAMEQIEAAQAEARGSMVILISDGYSDVNLNSALMPYRNNDIAVNTVGVNSQDRQGNELLKRIAADTGGTYHSVGDVQHLSAVFDKIYKANQGWHLVGERTGSAVNSLFYAVWRILFVTLIGLLMGLSLGIVFDNRFLARSFSAGGAIAGLLAGFILEEGLKGGALPAETVRASADVVLAVVLAISTLLIPFRENRTDEAGQGLYKRSRSGSGTALGQNGPTGKRFR
;
A
#
# COMPACT_ATOMS: atom_id res chain seq x y z
N MET A 1 30.21 27.09 13.62
CA MET A 1 29.15 27.89 12.96
C MET A 1 28.05 26.94 12.50
N VAL A 2 26.80 27.37 12.63
CA VAL A 2 25.64 26.60 12.20
C VAL A 2 25.34 27.04 10.77
N HIS A 3 25.35 26.15 9.80
CA HIS A 3 25.12 26.47 8.40
C HIS A 3 23.79 25.87 7.93
N ARG A 4 23.03 26.65 7.14
CA ARG A 4 21.92 26.17 6.33
C ARG A 4 22.43 26.10 4.91
N LYS A 5 22.56 24.89 4.36
CA LYS A 5 23.01 24.68 2.99
C LYS A 5 21.91 24.00 2.21
N ALA A 6 21.52 24.58 1.08
CA ALA A 6 20.68 23.94 0.10
C ALA A 6 21.49 23.54 -1.11
N SER A 7 21.22 22.37 -1.64
CA SER A 7 21.70 21.96 -2.95
C SER A 7 20.49 21.69 -3.84
N ILE A 8 20.27 22.55 -4.81
CA ILE A 8 19.19 22.35 -5.81
C ILE A 8 19.38 21.00 -6.50
N LEU A 9 20.64 20.65 -6.81
CA LEU A 9 20.96 19.36 -7.41
C LEU A 9 20.49 18.19 -6.53
N PHE A 10 20.68 18.30 -5.22
CA PHE A 10 20.23 17.26 -4.26
C PHE A 10 18.71 17.12 -4.25
N ILE A 11 17.97 18.22 -4.31
CA ILE A 11 16.50 18.20 -4.38
C ILE A 11 16.02 17.56 -5.67
N VAL A 12 16.61 17.94 -6.81
CA VAL A 12 16.25 17.39 -8.14
C VAL A 12 16.53 15.89 -8.20
N PHE A 13 17.71 15.45 -7.73
CA PHE A 13 18.04 14.03 -7.73
C PHE A 13 17.19 13.23 -6.74
N SER A 14 16.87 13.78 -5.58
CA SER A 14 15.92 13.14 -4.64
C SER A 14 14.54 12.96 -5.27
N LEU A 15 14.03 13.97 -5.98
CA LEU A 15 12.77 13.89 -6.72
C LEU A 15 12.83 12.79 -7.80
N ILE A 16 13.91 12.72 -8.58
CA ILE A 16 14.11 11.67 -9.58
C ILE A 16 14.12 10.29 -8.89
N GLY A 17 14.81 10.16 -7.76
CA GLY A 17 14.82 8.94 -6.96
C GLY A 17 13.43 8.53 -6.47
N GLY A 18 12.62 9.50 -6.01
CA GLY A 18 11.22 9.28 -5.61
C GLY A 18 10.34 8.82 -6.77
N LEU A 19 10.48 9.43 -7.95
CA LEU A 19 9.71 9.04 -9.14
C LEU A 19 10.09 7.64 -9.65
N ILE A 20 11.38 7.30 -9.67
CA ILE A 20 11.84 5.95 -10.04
C ILE A 20 11.33 4.95 -8.99
N GLY A 21 11.46 5.27 -7.71
CA GLY A 21 10.97 4.43 -6.61
C GLY A 21 9.47 4.20 -6.69
N PHE A 22 8.68 5.22 -7.00
CA PHE A 22 7.25 5.10 -7.25
C PHE A 22 6.96 4.16 -8.43
N ALA A 23 7.58 4.38 -9.60
CA ALA A 23 7.35 3.57 -10.79
C ALA A 23 7.67 2.07 -10.55
N VAL A 24 8.78 1.78 -9.87
CA VAL A 24 9.13 0.41 -9.48
C VAL A 24 8.16 -0.12 -8.42
N GLY A 25 7.72 0.72 -7.47
CA GLY A 25 6.73 0.38 -6.45
C GLY A 25 5.39 -0.02 -7.06
N GLU A 26 4.87 0.72 -8.04
CA GLU A 26 3.64 0.37 -8.76
C GLU A 26 3.79 -0.93 -9.56
N ALA A 27 4.94 -1.15 -10.21
CA ALA A 27 5.22 -2.41 -10.89
C ALA A 27 5.26 -3.60 -9.91
N VAL A 28 5.79 -3.40 -8.70
CA VAL A 28 5.79 -4.39 -7.62
C VAL A 28 4.36 -4.67 -7.15
N LEU A 29 3.56 -3.63 -6.89
CA LEU A 29 2.16 -3.78 -6.48
C LEU A 29 1.35 -4.49 -7.56
N SER A 30 1.38 -4.02 -8.81
CA SER A 30 0.59 -4.59 -9.91
C SER A 30 0.88 -6.07 -10.17
N LYS A 31 2.13 -6.51 -9.93
CA LYS A 31 2.53 -7.89 -10.19
C LYS A 31 2.33 -8.83 -9.01
N TRP A 32 2.51 -8.36 -7.79
CA TRP A 32 2.61 -9.23 -6.61
C TRP A 32 1.53 -8.97 -5.55
N GLU A 33 0.70 -7.95 -5.70
CA GLU A 33 -0.47 -7.76 -4.83
C GLU A 33 -1.39 -8.99 -4.91
N GLY A 34 -1.73 -9.56 -3.75
CA GLY A 34 -2.51 -10.79 -3.63
C GLY A 34 -1.76 -12.10 -3.93
N SER A 35 -0.52 -12.07 -4.43
CA SER A 35 0.30 -13.27 -4.67
C SER A 35 1.33 -13.53 -3.58
N MET A 36 1.71 -12.49 -2.82
CA MET A 36 2.63 -12.61 -1.69
C MET A 36 2.05 -11.97 -0.42
N PRO A 37 2.55 -12.35 0.77
CA PRO A 37 2.10 -11.75 2.02
C PRO A 37 2.34 -10.24 2.05
N ASN A 38 1.35 -9.46 2.55
CA ASN A 38 1.41 -8.00 2.57
C ASN A 38 2.63 -7.43 3.31
N TRP A 39 3.13 -8.12 4.37
CA TRP A 39 4.33 -7.68 5.09
C TRP A 39 5.59 -7.73 4.21
N LEU A 40 5.70 -8.75 3.35
CA LEU A 40 6.80 -8.87 2.40
C LEU A 40 6.66 -7.85 1.27
N LEU A 41 5.45 -7.68 0.75
CA LEU A 41 5.13 -6.70 -0.29
C LEU A 41 5.51 -5.28 0.15
N MET A 42 5.10 -4.87 1.36
CA MET A 42 5.42 -3.54 1.90
C MET A 42 6.89 -3.39 2.27
N GLY A 43 7.54 -4.46 2.71
CA GLY A 43 8.99 -4.48 2.88
C GLY A 43 9.73 -4.14 1.59
N VAL A 44 9.36 -4.81 0.49
CA VAL A 44 9.94 -4.54 -0.85
C VAL A 44 9.59 -3.13 -1.31
N TYR A 45 8.34 -2.69 -1.16
CA TYR A 45 7.87 -1.36 -1.58
C TYR A 45 8.71 -0.24 -0.93
N PHE A 46 8.80 -0.21 0.39
CA PHE A 46 9.55 0.84 1.10
C PHE A 46 11.06 0.67 1.01
N GLY A 47 11.55 -0.57 0.96
CA GLY A 47 12.97 -0.85 0.78
C GLY A 47 13.51 -0.34 -0.55
N GLN A 48 12.81 -0.62 -1.66
CA GLN A 48 13.23 -0.15 -2.97
C GLN A 48 13.09 1.38 -3.12
N LEU A 49 12.01 1.99 -2.57
CA LEU A 49 11.83 3.44 -2.57
C LEU A 49 13.02 4.13 -1.87
N ALA A 50 13.37 3.66 -0.68
CA ALA A 50 14.51 4.20 0.06
C ALA A 50 15.84 3.99 -0.66
N LEU A 51 16.01 2.85 -1.35
CA LEU A 51 17.21 2.57 -2.15
C LEU A 51 17.35 3.58 -3.29
N PHE A 52 16.30 3.82 -4.08
CA PHE A 52 16.38 4.74 -5.22
C PHE A 52 16.55 6.20 -4.77
N VAL A 53 15.84 6.65 -3.74
CA VAL A 53 16.04 7.98 -3.16
C VAL A 53 17.47 8.11 -2.61
N GLY A 54 17.95 7.11 -1.85
CA GLY A 54 19.29 7.08 -1.28
C GLY A 54 20.39 7.08 -2.35
N LEU A 55 20.21 6.28 -3.39
CA LEU A 55 21.13 6.20 -4.54
C LEU A 55 21.24 7.56 -5.24
N MET A 56 20.14 8.19 -5.56
CA MET A 56 20.13 9.47 -6.25
C MET A 56 20.69 10.59 -5.37
N CYS A 57 20.39 10.61 -4.07
CA CYS A 57 20.99 11.54 -3.12
C CYS A 57 22.53 11.35 -3.01
N LEU A 58 22.98 10.10 -3.00
CA LEU A 58 24.43 9.78 -2.96
C LEU A 58 25.14 10.24 -4.25
N ILE A 59 24.52 10.03 -5.42
CA ILE A 59 25.04 10.51 -6.69
C ILE A 59 25.11 12.05 -6.69
N ALA A 60 24.06 12.73 -6.25
CA ALA A 60 24.02 14.19 -6.17
C ALA A 60 25.18 14.76 -5.32
N GLU A 61 25.40 14.19 -4.14
CA GLU A 61 26.48 14.62 -3.24
C GLU A 61 27.87 14.22 -3.78
N HIS A 62 27.96 13.11 -4.53
CA HIS A 62 29.20 12.73 -5.20
C HIS A 62 29.59 13.71 -6.33
N VAL A 63 28.60 14.17 -7.10
CA VAL A 63 28.79 15.15 -8.18
C VAL A 63 29.09 16.55 -7.61
N SER A 64 28.29 16.98 -6.63
CA SER A 64 28.41 18.31 -6.02
C SER A 64 28.34 18.19 -4.49
N PRO A 65 29.51 18.03 -3.82
CA PRO A 65 29.57 17.83 -2.38
C PRO A 65 29.32 19.13 -1.61
N VAL A 66 28.04 19.53 -1.52
CA VAL A 66 27.58 20.75 -0.84
C VAL A 66 27.29 20.51 0.64
N LEU A 67 26.70 19.38 0.97
CA LEU A 67 26.23 19.07 2.33
C LEU A 67 27.38 18.58 3.22
N ASN A 68 28.20 17.66 2.72
CA ASN A 68 29.30 17.05 3.47
C ASN A 68 30.69 17.66 3.15
N GLY A 69 30.79 18.46 2.08
CA GLY A 69 32.02 19.09 1.65
C GLY A 69 32.99 18.16 0.89
N LYS A 70 34.02 18.76 0.29
CA LYS A 70 35.01 18.04 -0.56
C LYS A 70 35.80 16.95 0.22
N GLY A 71 36.03 17.14 1.51
CA GLY A 71 36.76 16.18 2.36
C GLY A 71 36.03 14.85 2.50
N TRP A 72 34.68 14.88 2.59
CA TRP A 72 33.85 13.68 2.64
C TRP A 72 34.00 12.82 1.37
N ARG A 73 33.96 13.44 0.20
CA ARG A 73 34.10 12.75 -1.08
C ARG A 73 35.41 11.97 -1.20
N LEU A 74 36.49 12.49 -0.66
CA LEU A 74 37.80 11.85 -0.72
C LEU A 74 37.94 10.70 0.27
N ARG A 75 37.35 10.80 1.47
CA ARG A 75 37.59 9.87 2.58
C ARG A 75 36.48 8.84 2.77
N TYR A 76 35.20 9.25 2.63
CA TYR A 76 34.04 8.47 3.05
C TYR A 76 33.10 8.05 1.91
N ALA A 77 33.31 8.55 0.69
CA ALA A 77 32.42 8.21 -0.43
C ALA A 77 32.36 6.69 -0.71
N LYS A 78 33.49 5.99 -0.60
CA LYS A 78 33.53 4.53 -0.79
C LYS A 78 32.71 3.78 0.26
N ASP A 79 32.70 4.23 1.49
CA ASP A 79 31.94 3.61 2.57
C ASP A 79 30.45 3.95 2.45
N GLY A 80 30.10 5.17 1.98
CA GLY A 80 28.74 5.52 1.61
C GLY A 80 28.12 4.57 0.55
N TRP A 81 28.91 4.20 -0.47
CA TRP A 81 28.46 3.22 -1.47
C TRP A 81 28.26 1.81 -0.89
N LYS A 82 29.12 1.37 0.03
CA LYS A 82 28.96 0.07 0.71
C LYS A 82 27.75 0.03 1.64
N LEU A 83 27.47 1.16 2.32
CA LEU A 83 26.39 1.28 3.27
C LEU A 83 25.03 1.54 2.60
N LEU A 84 25.01 1.90 1.32
CA LEU A 84 23.77 2.24 0.61
C LEU A 84 22.74 1.12 0.73
N VAL A 85 23.06 -0.09 0.29
CA VAL A 85 22.13 -1.21 0.32
C VAL A 85 21.69 -1.60 1.75
N PRO A 86 22.61 -1.83 2.71
CA PRO A 86 22.17 -2.21 4.06
C PRO A 86 21.40 -1.09 4.79
N ALA A 87 21.78 0.17 4.62
CA ALA A 87 21.15 1.27 5.33
C ALA A 87 19.81 1.70 4.70
N THR A 88 19.62 1.57 3.39
CA THR A 88 18.36 1.93 2.73
C THR A 88 17.49 0.71 2.48
N LEU A 89 17.88 -0.17 1.56
CA LEU A 89 17.06 -1.31 1.16
C LEU A 89 16.73 -2.23 2.33
N LEU A 90 17.74 -2.75 3.05
CA LEU A 90 17.51 -3.74 4.11
C LEU A 90 16.82 -3.14 5.33
N LEU A 91 17.23 -1.94 5.78
CA LEU A 91 16.60 -1.29 6.93
C LEU A 91 15.13 -1.00 6.66
N LEU A 92 14.81 -0.39 5.51
CA LEU A 92 13.42 -0.03 5.19
C LEU A 92 12.60 -1.24 4.77
N PHE A 93 13.20 -2.29 4.21
CA PHE A 93 12.53 -3.58 3.99
C PHE A 93 12.05 -4.17 5.32
N VAL A 94 12.93 -4.26 6.32
CA VAL A 94 12.57 -4.79 7.63
C VAL A 94 11.55 -3.89 8.33
N ALA A 95 11.76 -2.58 8.31
CA ALA A 95 10.85 -1.62 8.93
C ALA A 95 9.47 -1.64 8.27
N GLY A 96 9.39 -1.59 6.94
CA GLY A 96 8.15 -1.66 6.18
C GLY A 96 7.40 -2.97 6.43
N GLY A 97 8.13 -4.09 6.47
CA GLY A 97 7.57 -5.41 6.80
C GLY A 97 6.99 -5.47 8.21
N ILE A 98 7.71 -4.97 9.21
CA ILE A 98 7.23 -4.94 10.61
C ILE A 98 6.03 -4.00 10.74
N CYS A 99 6.09 -2.78 10.19
CA CYS A 99 4.98 -1.84 10.23
C CYS A 99 3.74 -2.43 9.56
N GLN A 100 3.89 -3.09 8.41
CA GLN A 100 2.80 -3.77 7.73
C GLN A 100 2.26 -4.95 8.53
N PHE A 101 3.13 -5.76 9.11
CA PHE A 101 2.70 -6.87 9.97
C PHE A 101 1.85 -6.38 11.14
N LEU A 102 2.29 -5.31 11.82
CA LEU A 102 1.54 -4.68 12.90
C LEU A 102 0.22 -4.04 12.42
N TYR A 103 0.23 -3.41 11.24
CA TYR A 103 -0.97 -2.85 10.62
C TYR A 103 -1.98 -3.93 10.23
N GLY A 104 -1.52 -5.11 9.84
CA GLY A 104 -2.33 -6.27 9.53
C GLY A 104 -2.82 -7.06 10.76
N LEU A 105 -2.36 -6.72 11.97
CA LEU A 105 -2.91 -7.33 13.19
C LEU A 105 -4.29 -6.74 13.45
N TYR A 106 -5.30 -7.59 13.40
CA TYR A 106 -6.69 -7.22 13.59
C TYR A 106 -7.00 -7.00 15.07
N PHE A 107 -6.78 -5.81 15.57
CA PHE A 107 -7.22 -5.40 16.89
C PHE A 107 -8.64 -4.85 16.78
N GLY A 108 -9.67 -5.72 16.86
CA GLY A 108 -11.05 -5.29 16.87
C GLY A 108 -11.99 -6.00 15.90
N LYS A 109 -13.05 -5.29 15.49
CA LYS A 109 -14.21 -5.83 14.77
C LYS A 109 -14.01 -6.05 13.27
N HIS A 110 -12.89 -5.63 12.69
CA HIS A 110 -12.68 -5.61 11.23
C HIS A 110 -11.72 -6.74 10.83
N LYS A 111 -12.27 -7.93 10.58
CA LYS A 111 -11.52 -9.06 10.00
C LYS A 111 -11.76 -9.11 8.50
N PRO A 112 -10.77 -9.54 7.67
CA PRO A 112 -11.02 -9.81 6.25
C PRO A 112 -12.10 -10.90 6.13
N PRO A 113 -12.98 -10.81 5.11
CA PRO A 113 -14.06 -11.74 4.95
C PRO A 113 -13.54 -13.17 4.74
N GLN A 114 -14.03 -14.07 5.53
CA GLN A 114 -13.82 -15.52 5.40
C GLN A 114 -14.97 -16.16 4.65
N ASN A 115 -16.18 -15.57 4.75
CA ASN A 115 -17.38 -16.05 4.11
C ASN A 115 -17.69 -15.18 2.90
N ILE A 116 -17.77 -15.78 1.73
CA ILE A 116 -18.00 -15.09 0.47
C ILE A 116 -19.28 -15.65 -0.15
N LEU A 117 -20.28 -14.79 -0.31
CA LEU A 117 -21.54 -15.16 -0.91
C LEU A 117 -21.64 -14.52 -2.28
N VAL A 118 -21.81 -15.33 -3.31
CA VAL A 118 -21.99 -14.88 -4.69
C VAL A 118 -23.46 -15.01 -5.06
N SER A 119 -24.10 -13.90 -5.43
CA SER A 119 -25.49 -13.86 -5.86
C SER A 119 -25.56 -13.42 -7.31
N ILE A 120 -26.04 -14.30 -8.19
CA ILE A 120 -26.05 -14.14 -9.64
C ILE A 120 -27.48 -13.91 -10.09
N ASP A 121 -27.70 -12.81 -10.78
CA ASP A 121 -28.97 -12.53 -11.46
C ASP A 121 -29.17 -13.51 -12.62
N VAL A 122 -30.35 -14.12 -12.68
CA VAL A 122 -30.78 -15.03 -13.76
C VAL A 122 -32.11 -14.62 -14.31
N SER A 123 -32.45 -13.33 -14.24
CA SER A 123 -33.62 -12.73 -14.85
C SER A 123 -33.58 -12.80 -16.37
N GLU A 124 -34.72 -12.58 -17.03
CA GLU A 124 -34.85 -12.69 -18.48
C GLU A 124 -33.88 -11.75 -19.23
N SER A 125 -33.59 -10.56 -18.70
CA SER A 125 -32.67 -9.59 -19.28
C SER A 125 -31.24 -10.12 -19.38
N MET A 126 -30.84 -10.99 -18.46
CA MET A 126 -29.50 -11.62 -18.47
C MET A 126 -29.29 -12.55 -19.69
N ALA A 127 -30.35 -12.99 -20.36
CA ALA A 127 -30.23 -13.72 -21.62
C ALA A 127 -29.62 -12.87 -22.75
N GLU A 128 -29.80 -11.54 -22.70
CA GLU A 128 -29.25 -10.61 -23.68
C GLU A 128 -27.89 -10.02 -23.20
N THR A 129 -27.76 -9.77 -21.91
CA THR A 129 -26.61 -9.06 -21.34
C THR A 129 -25.45 -10.01 -20.99
N ASP A 130 -25.74 -11.28 -20.65
CA ASP A 130 -24.77 -12.33 -20.35
C ASP A 130 -25.10 -13.68 -21.06
N PRO A 131 -25.21 -13.72 -22.41
CA PRO A 131 -25.63 -14.90 -23.14
C PRO A 131 -24.70 -16.11 -22.96
N ASP A 132 -23.41 -15.86 -22.77
CA ASP A 132 -22.38 -16.89 -22.59
C ASP A 132 -22.18 -17.31 -21.13
N ARG A 133 -23.00 -16.75 -20.21
CA ARG A 133 -22.95 -17.01 -18.76
C ARG A 133 -21.56 -16.78 -18.14
N GLU A 134 -20.95 -15.71 -18.53
CA GLU A 134 -19.64 -15.30 -18.00
C GLU A 134 -19.71 -14.99 -16.49
N SER A 135 -20.89 -14.60 -15.94
CA SER A 135 -21.13 -14.46 -14.50
C SER A 135 -20.90 -15.78 -13.74
N PHE A 136 -21.39 -16.91 -14.29
CA PHE A 136 -21.15 -18.23 -13.73
C PHE A 136 -19.69 -18.68 -13.89
N ARG A 137 -19.06 -18.37 -15.04
CA ARG A 137 -17.64 -18.64 -15.26
C ARG A 137 -16.78 -17.85 -14.27
N ALA A 138 -17.06 -16.56 -14.09
CA ALA A 138 -16.39 -15.71 -13.13
C ALA A 138 -16.53 -16.24 -11.69
N ALA A 139 -17.72 -16.71 -11.31
CA ALA A 139 -17.95 -17.35 -10.01
C ALA A 139 -17.11 -18.62 -9.83
N LYS A 140 -17.00 -19.47 -10.86
CA LYS A 140 -16.15 -20.68 -10.84
C LYS A 140 -14.67 -20.31 -10.71
N ASP A 141 -14.21 -19.33 -11.48
CA ASP A 141 -12.82 -18.87 -11.41
C ASP A 141 -12.49 -18.28 -10.03
N LEU A 142 -13.41 -17.52 -9.46
CA LEU A 142 -13.28 -17.02 -8.09
C LEU A 142 -13.11 -18.18 -7.10
N VAL A 143 -13.98 -19.19 -7.14
CA VAL A 143 -13.91 -20.37 -6.25
C VAL A 143 -12.59 -21.12 -6.43
N ARG A 144 -12.13 -21.33 -7.68
CA ARG A 144 -10.86 -22.00 -7.96
C ARG A 144 -9.65 -21.24 -7.38
N ASN A 145 -9.70 -19.91 -7.41
CA ASN A 145 -8.62 -19.04 -6.95
C ASN A 145 -8.67 -18.72 -5.45
N MET A 146 -9.75 -19.09 -4.74
CA MET A 146 -9.86 -18.86 -3.30
C MET A 146 -8.75 -19.54 -2.51
N GLU A 147 -8.25 -18.85 -1.49
CA GLU A 147 -7.29 -19.38 -0.52
C GLU A 147 -7.95 -20.36 0.45
N ARG A 148 -7.11 -21.17 1.13
CA ARG A 148 -7.55 -22.05 2.22
C ARG A 148 -8.11 -21.23 3.37
N GLY A 149 -9.08 -21.81 4.10
CA GLY A 149 -9.74 -21.14 5.23
C GLY A 149 -10.89 -20.23 4.83
N LYS A 150 -11.23 -20.17 3.53
CA LYS A 150 -12.40 -19.45 3.03
C LYS A 150 -13.60 -20.37 2.91
N ARG A 151 -14.79 -19.78 3.00
CA ARG A 151 -16.08 -20.44 2.80
C ARG A 151 -16.83 -19.72 1.69
N VAL A 152 -17.51 -20.47 0.84
CA VAL A 152 -18.28 -19.89 -0.25
C VAL A 152 -19.71 -20.41 -0.25
N ALA A 153 -20.66 -19.51 -0.54
CA ALA A 153 -22.03 -19.85 -0.92
C ALA A 153 -22.30 -19.27 -2.30
N VAL A 154 -23.05 -19.95 -3.10
CA VAL A 154 -23.51 -19.45 -4.41
C VAL A 154 -25.01 -19.58 -4.49
N MET A 155 -25.65 -18.50 -4.91
CA MET A 155 -27.09 -18.43 -5.12
C MET A 155 -27.39 -17.71 -6.42
N THR A 156 -28.56 -17.99 -6.95
CA THR A 156 -29.15 -17.27 -8.07
C THR A 156 -30.40 -16.55 -7.62
N PHE A 157 -30.79 -15.54 -8.34
CA PHE A 157 -32.05 -14.86 -8.11
C PHE A 157 -32.67 -14.34 -9.41
N ASN A 158 -34.00 -14.34 -9.41
CA ASN A 158 -34.87 -13.69 -10.37
C ASN A 158 -36.05 -13.07 -9.59
N ASP A 159 -37.28 -13.53 -9.75
CA ASP A 159 -38.43 -13.19 -8.87
C ASP A 159 -38.23 -13.73 -7.43
N GLN A 160 -37.46 -14.80 -7.29
CA GLN A 160 -37.13 -15.47 -6.04
C GLN A 160 -35.61 -15.70 -5.97
N ALA A 161 -35.09 -15.97 -4.76
CA ALA A 161 -33.69 -16.33 -4.58
C ALA A 161 -33.55 -17.83 -4.26
N GLU A 162 -32.72 -18.52 -5.06
CA GLU A 162 -32.46 -19.94 -4.95
C GLU A 162 -30.99 -20.20 -4.55
N LEU A 163 -30.78 -21.11 -3.62
CA LEU A 163 -29.47 -21.47 -3.13
C LEU A 163 -28.92 -22.65 -3.93
N LEU A 164 -27.93 -22.41 -4.77
CA LEU A 164 -27.24 -23.46 -5.52
C LEU A 164 -26.24 -24.21 -4.63
N GLN A 165 -25.52 -23.48 -3.82
CA GLN A 165 -24.53 -24.02 -2.90
C GLN A 165 -24.62 -23.30 -1.55
N PRO A 166 -24.95 -24.04 -0.46
CA PRO A 166 -24.83 -23.50 0.91
C PRO A 166 -23.38 -23.13 1.24
N LEU A 167 -23.22 -22.33 2.30
CA LEU A 167 -21.89 -21.87 2.73
C LEU A 167 -21.01 -23.03 3.21
N VAL A 168 -20.01 -23.40 2.42
CA VAL A 168 -19.09 -24.51 2.69
C VAL A 168 -17.62 -24.07 2.61
N PRO A 169 -16.70 -24.72 3.38
CA PRO A 169 -15.28 -24.45 3.26
C PRO A 169 -14.71 -24.96 1.93
N VAL A 170 -13.76 -24.20 1.35
CA VAL A 170 -13.08 -24.53 0.09
C VAL A 170 -11.58 -24.77 0.30
N ASP A 171 -11.26 -25.59 1.30
CA ASP A 171 -9.88 -25.81 1.76
C ASP A 171 -9.02 -26.66 0.83
N ASN A 172 -9.64 -27.45 -0.04
CA ASN A 172 -8.95 -28.34 -0.96
C ASN A 172 -9.59 -28.34 -2.35
N GLN A 173 -8.87 -28.90 -3.33
CA GLN A 173 -9.31 -28.90 -4.72
C GLN A 173 -10.64 -29.67 -4.91
N ALA A 174 -10.83 -30.79 -4.23
CA ALA A 174 -12.05 -31.58 -4.31
C ALA A 174 -13.30 -30.79 -3.85
N ALA A 175 -13.17 -29.98 -2.79
CA ALA A 175 -14.25 -29.10 -2.32
C ALA A 175 -14.54 -28.01 -3.38
N LYS A 176 -13.52 -27.41 -4.00
CA LYS A 176 -13.67 -26.42 -5.07
C LYS A 176 -14.36 -27.02 -6.27
N ASP A 177 -13.95 -28.23 -6.70
CA ASP A 177 -14.53 -28.93 -7.84
C ASP A 177 -15.99 -29.30 -7.58
N ALA A 178 -16.34 -29.72 -6.35
CA ALA A 178 -17.72 -30.00 -5.96
C ALA A 178 -18.63 -28.75 -6.01
N VAL A 179 -18.09 -27.58 -5.61
CA VAL A 179 -18.83 -26.32 -5.72
C VAL A 179 -18.98 -25.89 -7.18
N THR A 180 -17.91 -25.95 -7.96
CA THR A 180 -17.95 -25.53 -9.38
C THR A 180 -18.84 -26.42 -10.22
N ALA A 181 -18.93 -27.72 -9.94
CA ALA A 181 -19.81 -28.65 -10.64
C ALA A 181 -21.31 -28.28 -10.51
N LYS A 182 -21.73 -27.72 -9.34
CA LYS A 182 -23.11 -27.27 -9.15
C LYS A 182 -23.47 -26.02 -9.95
N LEU A 183 -22.46 -25.28 -10.40
CA LEU A 183 -22.64 -24.09 -11.24
C LEU A 183 -22.74 -24.44 -12.76
N ASP A 184 -22.58 -25.70 -13.13
CA ASP A 184 -22.69 -26.16 -14.52
C ASP A 184 -24.12 -26.51 -14.92
N ASP A 185 -24.96 -26.93 -13.97
CA ASP A 185 -26.30 -27.44 -14.21
C ASP A 185 -27.37 -26.42 -13.83
N PHE A 186 -27.39 -25.26 -14.52
CA PHE A 186 -28.42 -24.25 -14.33
C PHE A 186 -29.22 -23.98 -15.60
N GLY A 187 -30.55 -23.88 -15.47
CA GLY A 187 -31.49 -23.62 -16.56
C GLY A 187 -31.32 -22.26 -17.25
N PRO A 188 -32.07 -22.00 -18.32
CA PRO A 188 -32.03 -20.70 -18.99
C PRO A 188 -32.54 -19.57 -18.08
N PRO A 189 -32.01 -18.32 -18.25
CA PRO A 189 -32.51 -17.15 -17.54
C PRO A 189 -34.02 -16.96 -17.76
N ASN A 190 -34.76 -16.59 -16.71
CA ASN A 190 -36.19 -16.33 -16.74
C ASN A 190 -36.67 -15.46 -15.57
N GLY A 191 -37.86 -14.89 -15.70
CA GLY A 191 -38.49 -14.08 -14.63
C GLY A 191 -37.96 -12.66 -14.51
N GLY A 192 -38.38 -11.98 -13.46
CA GLY A 192 -37.97 -10.59 -13.15
C GLY A 192 -36.70 -10.50 -12.30
N THR A 193 -36.42 -9.33 -11.71
CA THR A 193 -35.25 -9.06 -10.90
C THR A 193 -35.65 -8.62 -9.50
N ASN A 194 -35.42 -9.47 -8.48
CA ASN A 194 -35.74 -9.17 -7.09
C ASN A 194 -34.48 -9.16 -6.22
N ILE A 195 -33.80 -8.03 -6.19
CA ILE A 195 -32.60 -7.82 -5.39
C ILE A 195 -32.88 -7.94 -3.89
N ALA A 196 -34.06 -7.56 -3.41
CA ALA A 196 -34.43 -7.70 -2.00
C ALA A 196 -34.48 -9.16 -1.57
N ALA A 197 -35.02 -10.07 -2.41
CA ALA A 197 -35.01 -11.50 -2.15
C ALA A 197 -33.57 -12.07 -2.12
N ALA A 198 -32.71 -11.62 -3.03
CA ALA A 198 -31.32 -12.00 -3.06
C ALA A 198 -30.58 -11.61 -1.77
N LEU A 199 -30.74 -10.36 -1.33
CA LEU A 199 -30.15 -9.87 -0.08
C LEU A 199 -30.70 -10.61 1.14
N ALA A 200 -32.00 -10.83 1.23
CA ALA A 200 -32.62 -11.57 2.33
C ALA A 200 -32.07 -13.01 2.41
N LYS A 201 -31.96 -13.70 1.26
CA LYS A 201 -31.43 -15.08 1.21
C LYS A 201 -29.96 -15.16 1.56
N ALA A 202 -29.15 -14.17 1.13
CA ALA A 202 -27.74 -14.09 1.52
C ALA A 202 -27.59 -13.92 3.03
N MET A 203 -28.38 -13.06 3.66
CA MET A 203 -28.36 -12.89 5.12
C MET A 203 -28.79 -14.17 5.84
N GLU A 204 -29.85 -14.84 5.40
CA GLU A 204 -30.30 -16.13 5.93
C GLU A 204 -29.16 -17.17 5.92
N GLN A 205 -28.38 -17.23 4.84
CA GLN A 205 -27.24 -18.15 4.74
C GLN A 205 -26.11 -17.80 5.72
N ILE A 206 -25.83 -16.54 5.95
CA ILE A 206 -24.81 -16.11 6.92
C ILE A 206 -25.25 -16.50 8.34
N GLU A 207 -26.52 -16.29 8.68
CA GLU A 207 -27.10 -16.62 9.98
C GLU A 207 -27.20 -18.14 10.20
N ALA A 208 -27.70 -18.89 9.21
CA ALA A 208 -27.86 -20.34 9.27
C ALA A 208 -26.53 -21.09 9.45
N ALA A 209 -25.45 -20.58 8.87
CA ALA A 209 -24.14 -21.20 8.98
C ALA A 209 -23.44 -20.92 10.33
N GLN A 210 -24.10 -20.23 11.28
CA GLN A 210 -23.48 -19.75 12.52
C GLN A 210 -22.12 -19.05 12.27
N ALA A 211 -21.94 -18.54 11.08
CA ALA A 211 -20.74 -17.83 10.67
C ALA A 211 -20.65 -16.52 11.43
N GLU A 212 -19.43 -16.09 11.78
CA GLU A 212 -19.24 -14.72 12.25
C GLU A 212 -19.72 -13.76 11.14
N ALA A 213 -20.88 -13.12 11.33
CA ALA A 213 -21.49 -12.23 10.33
C ALA A 213 -20.49 -11.17 9.84
N ARG A 214 -19.71 -10.61 10.76
CA ARG A 214 -18.66 -9.60 10.48
C ARG A 214 -17.50 -10.09 9.60
N GLY A 215 -17.33 -11.37 9.43
CA GLY A 215 -16.34 -11.95 8.52
C GLY A 215 -16.96 -12.35 7.19
N SER A 216 -18.06 -11.74 6.76
CA SER A 216 -18.78 -12.09 5.55
C SER A 216 -18.78 -10.92 4.55
N MET A 217 -18.79 -11.23 3.25
CA MET A 217 -19.05 -10.29 2.18
C MET A 217 -19.98 -10.91 1.13
N VAL A 218 -20.75 -10.05 0.44
CA VAL A 218 -21.60 -10.47 -0.66
C VAL A 218 -21.07 -9.86 -1.95
N ILE A 219 -21.09 -10.63 -3.04
CA ILE A 219 -20.89 -10.16 -4.41
C ILE A 219 -22.22 -10.34 -5.12
N LEU A 220 -22.87 -9.23 -5.46
CA LEU A 220 -24.17 -9.19 -6.14
C LEU A 220 -23.97 -8.78 -7.60
N ILE A 221 -24.43 -9.60 -8.53
CA ILE A 221 -24.30 -9.38 -9.97
C ILE A 221 -25.69 -9.22 -10.54
N SER A 222 -25.95 -8.13 -11.26
CA SER A 222 -27.22 -7.87 -11.93
C SER A 222 -27.03 -6.88 -13.08
N ASP A 223 -27.92 -6.91 -14.05
CA ASP A 223 -27.97 -5.98 -15.16
C ASP A 223 -29.18 -5.02 -15.09
N GLY A 224 -30.09 -5.22 -14.12
CA GLY A 224 -31.38 -4.53 -14.09
C GLY A 224 -31.69 -3.80 -12.80
N TYR A 225 -32.82 -3.06 -12.90
CA TYR A 225 -33.43 -2.36 -11.77
C TYR A 225 -34.38 -3.28 -11.02
N SER A 226 -34.40 -3.11 -9.71
CA SER A 226 -35.35 -3.76 -8.80
C SER A 226 -35.97 -2.71 -7.87
N ASP A 227 -37.27 -2.76 -7.67
CA ASP A 227 -37.92 -1.93 -6.67
C ASP A 227 -37.66 -2.50 -5.28
N VAL A 228 -36.73 -1.89 -4.55
CA VAL A 228 -36.31 -2.35 -3.24
C VAL A 228 -36.30 -1.22 -2.21
N ASN A 229 -36.89 -1.49 -1.04
CA ASN A 229 -36.70 -0.62 0.10
C ASN A 229 -35.32 -0.80 0.70
N LEU A 230 -34.34 0.01 0.23
CA LEU A 230 -32.95 -0.08 0.63
C LEU A 230 -32.74 0.00 2.15
N ASN A 231 -33.50 0.83 2.86
CA ASN A 231 -33.30 1.00 4.29
C ASN A 231 -33.58 -0.28 5.07
N SER A 232 -34.68 -1.00 4.73
CA SER A 232 -35.00 -2.27 5.38
C SER A 232 -34.09 -3.41 4.92
N ALA A 233 -33.80 -3.50 3.63
CA ALA A 233 -32.98 -4.58 3.06
C ALA A 233 -31.51 -4.52 3.51
N LEU A 234 -30.95 -3.29 3.65
CA LEU A 234 -29.54 -3.11 3.99
C LEU A 234 -29.27 -2.96 5.49
N MET A 235 -30.29 -2.79 6.32
CA MET A 235 -30.14 -2.66 7.78
C MET A 235 -29.35 -3.83 8.42
N PRO A 236 -29.62 -5.11 8.12
CA PRO A 236 -28.87 -6.24 8.67
C PRO A 236 -27.38 -6.20 8.25
N TYR A 237 -27.09 -5.79 7.02
CA TYR A 237 -25.74 -5.67 6.50
C TYR A 237 -24.93 -4.57 7.21
N ARG A 238 -25.55 -3.39 7.40
CA ARG A 238 -24.91 -2.28 8.14
C ARG A 238 -24.66 -2.64 9.60
N ASN A 239 -25.62 -3.28 10.26
CA ASN A 239 -25.50 -3.65 11.68
C ASN A 239 -24.42 -4.69 11.93
N ASN A 240 -24.16 -5.56 10.95
CA ASN A 240 -23.18 -6.64 11.03
C ASN A 240 -21.86 -6.32 10.30
N ASP A 241 -21.69 -5.09 9.78
CA ASP A 241 -20.49 -4.67 9.03
C ASP A 241 -20.20 -5.59 7.81
N ILE A 242 -21.24 -6.02 7.10
CA ILE A 242 -21.14 -6.89 5.92
C ILE A 242 -21.13 -6.03 4.67
N ALA A 243 -20.04 -6.04 3.92
CA ALA A 243 -19.93 -5.34 2.65
C ALA A 243 -20.68 -6.09 1.53
N VAL A 244 -21.51 -5.38 0.78
CA VAL A 244 -22.13 -5.87 -0.44
C VAL A 244 -21.44 -5.21 -1.63
N ASN A 245 -20.59 -5.96 -2.32
CA ASN A 245 -19.95 -5.52 -3.55
C ASN A 245 -20.91 -5.80 -4.71
N THR A 246 -21.13 -4.82 -5.57
CA THR A 246 -22.09 -4.93 -6.66
C THR A 246 -21.42 -4.83 -8.01
N VAL A 247 -21.85 -5.66 -8.96
CA VAL A 247 -21.33 -5.72 -10.32
C VAL A 247 -22.49 -5.51 -11.28
N GLY A 248 -22.49 -4.38 -11.99
CA GLY A 248 -23.45 -4.07 -13.03
C GLY A 248 -22.98 -4.62 -14.38
N VAL A 249 -23.70 -5.60 -14.95
CA VAL A 249 -23.34 -6.28 -16.20
C VAL A 249 -24.01 -5.56 -17.36
N ASN A 250 -23.20 -5.02 -18.28
CA ASN A 250 -23.64 -4.42 -19.55
C ASN A 250 -24.95 -3.60 -19.46
N SER A 251 -25.20 -3.04 -18.27
CA SER A 251 -26.46 -2.39 -17.98
C SER A 251 -26.54 -1.03 -18.66
N GLN A 252 -27.44 -0.89 -19.60
CA GLN A 252 -27.88 0.39 -20.15
C GLN A 252 -28.93 1.05 -19.23
N ASP A 253 -29.43 0.32 -18.25
CA ASP A 253 -30.38 0.84 -17.26
C ASP A 253 -29.66 1.74 -16.24
N ARG A 254 -29.92 3.04 -16.37
CA ARG A 254 -29.34 4.05 -15.48
C ARG A 254 -29.86 3.90 -14.04
N GLN A 255 -31.13 3.49 -13.87
CA GLN A 255 -31.73 3.33 -12.55
C GLN A 255 -31.17 2.12 -11.83
N GLY A 256 -30.95 0.99 -12.53
CA GLY A 256 -30.31 -0.21 -12.01
C GLY A 256 -28.87 0.08 -11.57
N ASN A 257 -28.10 0.79 -12.38
CA ASN A 257 -26.74 1.17 -12.03
C ASN A 257 -26.68 2.06 -10.77
N GLU A 258 -27.57 3.04 -10.65
CA GLU A 258 -27.62 3.89 -9.45
C GLU A 258 -28.07 3.11 -8.21
N LEU A 259 -28.98 2.15 -8.36
CA LEU A 259 -29.39 1.25 -7.27
C LEU A 259 -28.21 0.42 -6.77
N LEU A 260 -27.46 -0.24 -7.68
CA LEU A 260 -26.29 -1.04 -7.35
C LEU A 260 -25.19 -0.21 -6.69
N LYS A 261 -24.93 1.01 -7.17
CA LYS A 261 -24.00 1.95 -6.54
C LYS A 261 -24.40 2.29 -5.10
N ARG A 262 -25.70 2.56 -4.88
CA ARG A 262 -26.20 2.87 -3.53
C ARG A 262 -26.10 1.68 -2.60
N ILE A 263 -26.42 0.46 -3.05
CA ILE A 263 -26.27 -0.76 -2.24
C ILE A 263 -24.79 -0.91 -1.79
N ALA A 264 -23.86 -0.78 -2.72
CA ALA A 264 -22.44 -0.86 -2.41
C ALA A 264 -22.01 0.25 -1.42
N ALA A 265 -22.33 1.50 -1.72
CA ALA A 265 -21.94 2.64 -0.87
C ALA A 265 -22.52 2.55 0.54
N ASP A 266 -23.77 2.17 0.68
CA ASP A 266 -24.49 2.08 1.96
C ASP A 266 -23.98 0.95 2.86
N THR A 267 -23.34 -0.07 2.29
CA THR A 267 -22.80 -1.24 3.02
C THR A 267 -21.27 -1.22 3.11
N GLY A 268 -20.62 -0.19 2.56
CA GLY A 268 -19.15 -0.09 2.53
C GLY A 268 -18.49 -1.05 1.53
N GLY A 269 -19.24 -1.57 0.55
CA GLY A 269 -18.73 -2.33 -0.57
C GLY A 269 -18.31 -1.44 -1.75
N THR A 270 -17.95 -2.07 -2.86
CA THR A 270 -17.55 -1.41 -4.10
C THR A 270 -18.52 -1.73 -5.24
N TYR A 271 -18.77 -0.74 -6.09
CA TYR A 271 -19.52 -0.92 -7.34
C TYR A 271 -18.56 -1.01 -8.53
N HIS A 272 -18.79 -2.00 -9.39
CA HIS A 272 -18.05 -2.18 -10.63
C HIS A 272 -19.03 -2.26 -11.80
N SER A 273 -18.82 -1.43 -12.81
CA SER A 273 -19.54 -1.53 -14.08
C SER A 273 -18.72 -2.31 -15.07
N VAL A 274 -19.29 -3.34 -15.66
CA VAL A 274 -18.63 -4.21 -16.64
C VAL A 274 -19.36 -4.05 -17.97
N GLY A 275 -18.73 -3.34 -18.91
CA GLY A 275 -19.30 -3.14 -20.25
C GLY A 275 -19.09 -4.36 -21.15
N ASP A 276 -18.08 -5.18 -20.89
CA ASP A 276 -17.81 -6.44 -21.58
C ASP A 276 -17.72 -7.57 -20.55
N VAL A 277 -18.68 -8.48 -20.62
CA VAL A 277 -18.83 -9.61 -19.69
C VAL A 277 -17.59 -10.51 -19.60
N GLN A 278 -16.72 -10.52 -20.61
CA GLN A 278 -15.45 -11.28 -20.58
C GLN A 278 -14.50 -10.79 -19.48
N HIS A 279 -14.70 -9.60 -18.94
CA HIS A 279 -13.89 -9.01 -17.88
C HIS A 279 -14.42 -9.34 -16.47
N LEU A 280 -15.54 -10.06 -16.35
CA LEU A 280 -16.16 -10.38 -15.04
C LEU A 280 -15.22 -11.15 -14.12
N SER A 281 -14.49 -12.14 -14.62
CA SER A 281 -13.51 -12.91 -13.82
C SER A 281 -12.44 -11.99 -13.22
N ALA A 282 -11.95 -11.01 -13.97
CA ALA A 282 -10.95 -10.05 -13.48
C ALA A 282 -11.54 -9.11 -12.41
N VAL A 283 -12.81 -8.70 -12.56
CA VAL A 283 -13.51 -7.88 -11.57
C VAL A 283 -13.73 -8.65 -10.28
N PHE A 284 -14.13 -9.91 -10.35
CA PHE A 284 -14.30 -10.77 -9.17
C PHE A 284 -12.98 -10.99 -8.43
N ASP A 285 -11.91 -11.25 -9.15
CA ASP A 285 -10.58 -11.38 -8.58
C ASP A 285 -10.13 -10.06 -7.91
N LYS A 286 -10.42 -8.92 -8.53
CA LYS A 286 -10.16 -7.59 -7.96
C LYS A 286 -10.95 -7.36 -6.65
N ILE A 287 -12.26 -7.65 -6.64
CA ILE A 287 -13.10 -7.53 -5.43
C ILE A 287 -12.57 -8.45 -4.34
N TYR A 288 -12.24 -9.70 -4.69
CA TYR A 288 -11.73 -10.69 -3.75
C TYR A 288 -10.40 -10.25 -3.13
N LYS A 289 -9.42 -9.84 -3.95
CA LYS A 289 -8.11 -9.37 -3.49
C LYS A 289 -8.19 -8.11 -2.64
N ALA A 290 -9.01 -7.14 -3.03
CA ALA A 290 -9.21 -5.90 -2.28
C ALA A 290 -9.73 -6.15 -0.86
N ASN A 291 -10.47 -7.24 -0.65
CA ASN A 291 -11.04 -7.60 0.65
C ASN A 291 -10.19 -8.60 1.46
N GLN A 292 -9.05 -9.10 0.93
CA GLN A 292 -8.21 -10.09 1.64
C GLN A 292 -7.30 -9.54 2.71
N GLY A 293 -7.04 -8.26 2.71
CA GLY A 293 -6.21 -7.61 3.72
C GLY A 293 -5.71 -6.26 3.22
N TRP A 294 -5.67 -5.30 4.12
CA TRP A 294 -5.24 -3.95 3.78
C TRP A 294 -3.74 -3.80 3.97
N HIS A 295 -3.10 -3.07 3.08
CA HIS A 295 -1.72 -2.66 3.25
C HIS A 295 -1.58 -1.15 3.40
N LEU A 296 -0.43 -0.71 3.91
CA LEU A 296 -0.18 0.68 4.30
C LEU A 296 -0.41 1.69 3.17
N VAL A 297 -0.17 1.29 1.92
CA VAL A 297 -0.33 2.15 0.73
C VAL A 297 -1.56 1.76 -0.12
N GLY A 298 -2.44 0.87 0.38
CA GLY A 298 -3.64 0.40 -0.31
C GLY A 298 -4.92 1.04 0.16
N GLU A 299 -5.96 0.90 -0.65
CA GLU A 299 -7.32 1.27 -0.27
C GLU A 299 -7.85 0.33 0.81
N ARG A 300 -8.68 0.86 1.69
CA ARG A 300 -9.45 0.05 2.64
C ARG A 300 -10.87 -0.08 2.14
N THR A 301 -11.47 -1.23 2.40
CA THR A 301 -12.83 -1.55 2.00
C THR A 301 -13.71 -1.84 3.22
N GLY A 302 -15.02 -1.79 3.05
CA GLY A 302 -15.97 -2.08 4.10
C GLY A 302 -15.93 -1.10 5.26
N SER A 303 -16.22 -1.58 6.45
CA SER A 303 -16.24 -0.78 7.70
C SER A 303 -14.89 -0.20 8.09
N ALA A 304 -13.79 -0.69 7.50
CA ALA A 304 -12.44 -0.17 7.76
C ALA A 304 -12.15 1.17 7.07
N VAL A 305 -12.93 1.57 6.08
CA VAL A 305 -12.73 2.84 5.33
C VAL A 305 -12.69 4.02 6.28
N ASN A 306 -13.66 4.13 7.18
CA ASN A 306 -13.80 5.23 8.13
C ASN A 306 -13.24 4.92 9.53
N SER A 307 -12.47 3.85 9.68
CA SER A 307 -11.92 3.48 10.97
C SER A 307 -10.78 4.41 11.41
N LEU A 308 -11.02 5.19 12.48
CA LEU A 308 -10.01 6.06 13.09
C LEU A 308 -8.77 5.27 13.54
N PHE A 309 -8.97 4.03 13.99
CA PHE A 309 -7.88 3.15 14.40
C PHE A 309 -6.87 2.94 13.26
N TYR A 310 -7.34 2.49 12.09
CA TYR A 310 -6.47 2.27 10.93
C TYR A 310 -5.88 3.57 10.37
N ALA A 311 -6.63 4.69 10.44
CA ALA A 311 -6.14 6.00 10.04
C ALA A 311 -4.92 6.42 10.86
N VAL A 312 -5.03 6.35 12.19
CA VAL A 312 -3.94 6.72 13.11
C VAL A 312 -2.73 5.82 12.91
N TRP A 313 -2.92 4.50 12.79
CA TRP A 313 -1.81 3.57 12.59
C TRP A 313 -1.12 3.75 11.24
N ARG A 314 -1.87 4.01 10.15
CA ARG A 314 -1.29 4.32 8.83
C ARG A 314 -0.38 5.55 8.93
N ILE A 315 -0.90 6.66 9.45
CA ILE A 315 -0.14 7.90 9.58
C ILE A 315 1.10 7.69 10.45
N LEU A 316 0.96 7.00 11.60
CA LEU A 316 2.07 6.73 12.50
C LEU A 316 3.16 5.87 11.84
N PHE A 317 2.79 4.78 11.15
CA PHE A 317 3.77 3.90 10.52
C PHE A 317 4.44 4.55 9.32
N VAL A 318 3.72 5.31 8.50
CA VAL A 318 4.33 6.05 7.39
C VAL A 318 5.24 7.15 7.91
N THR A 319 4.90 7.80 9.04
CA THR A 319 5.78 8.74 9.73
C THR A 319 7.07 8.07 10.22
N LEU A 320 6.97 6.87 10.81
CA LEU A 320 8.13 6.09 11.25
C LEU A 320 9.00 5.67 10.05
N ILE A 321 8.40 5.22 8.96
CA ILE A 321 9.11 4.87 7.73
C ILE A 321 9.86 6.10 7.17
N GLY A 322 9.22 7.26 7.11
CA GLY A 322 9.87 8.50 6.69
C GLY A 322 11.04 8.90 7.59
N LEU A 323 10.88 8.78 8.92
CA LEU A 323 11.95 9.01 9.89
C LEU A 323 13.15 8.09 9.65
N LEU A 324 12.91 6.78 9.46
CA LEU A 324 13.94 5.80 9.21
C LEU A 324 14.61 5.99 7.85
N MET A 325 13.86 6.45 6.84
CA MET A 325 14.40 6.82 5.54
C MET A 325 15.35 8.01 5.65
N GLY A 326 15.02 9.01 6.47
CA GLY A 326 15.93 10.11 6.79
C GLY A 326 17.16 9.64 7.57
N LEU A 327 17.00 8.75 8.55
CA LEU A 327 18.10 8.17 9.30
C LEU A 327 19.04 7.37 8.39
N SER A 328 18.49 6.60 7.46
CA SER A 328 19.25 5.81 6.49
C SER A 328 20.20 6.67 5.65
N LEU A 329 19.72 7.84 5.18
CA LEU A 329 20.58 8.80 4.48
C LEU A 329 21.69 9.35 5.39
N GLY A 330 21.37 9.61 6.65
CA GLY A 330 22.39 10.03 7.64
C GLY A 330 23.50 9.00 7.82
N ILE A 331 23.15 7.72 7.82
CA ILE A 331 24.10 6.60 7.90
C ILE A 331 24.94 6.52 6.61
N VAL A 332 24.29 6.60 5.43
CA VAL A 332 24.97 6.56 4.12
C VAL A 332 26.00 7.70 4.01
N PHE A 333 25.68 8.88 4.53
CA PHE A 333 26.58 10.03 4.51
C PHE A 333 27.60 10.06 5.65
N ASP A 334 27.52 9.12 6.59
CA ASP A 334 28.39 9.06 7.79
C ASP A 334 28.49 10.41 8.51
N ASN A 335 27.34 11.07 8.71
CA ASN A 335 27.27 12.39 9.32
C ASN A 335 26.13 12.46 10.32
N ARG A 336 26.48 12.41 11.62
CA ARG A 336 25.49 12.43 12.73
C ARG A 336 24.62 13.69 12.77
N PHE A 337 25.10 14.81 12.24
CA PHE A 337 24.35 16.06 12.22
C PHE A 337 23.34 16.08 11.08
N LEU A 338 23.75 15.58 9.91
CA LEU A 338 22.84 15.33 8.78
C LEU A 338 21.80 14.26 9.13
N ALA A 339 22.21 13.20 9.85
CA ALA A 339 21.29 12.16 10.30
C ALA A 339 20.13 12.73 11.12
N ARG A 340 20.41 13.66 12.05
CA ARG A 340 19.36 14.34 12.84
C ARG A 340 18.45 15.20 11.96
N SER A 341 19.02 15.97 11.03
CA SER A 341 18.26 16.81 10.11
C SER A 341 17.38 15.99 9.19
N PHE A 342 17.95 14.95 8.56
CA PHE A 342 17.18 14.06 7.67
C PHE A 342 16.14 13.23 8.41
N SER A 343 16.45 12.74 9.64
CA SER A 343 15.45 11.99 10.41
C SER A 343 14.26 12.85 10.81
N ALA A 344 14.50 14.08 11.27
CA ALA A 344 13.42 15.01 11.61
C ALA A 344 12.63 15.44 10.36
N GLY A 345 13.33 15.73 9.26
CA GLY A 345 12.69 16.02 7.97
C GLY A 345 11.93 14.85 7.41
N GLY A 346 12.49 13.64 7.52
CA GLY A 346 11.84 12.41 7.14
C GLY A 346 10.58 12.11 7.94
N ALA A 347 10.58 12.42 9.25
CA ALA A 347 9.38 12.32 10.09
C ALA A 347 8.28 13.29 9.62
N ILE A 348 8.62 14.54 9.29
CA ILE A 348 7.69 15.53 8.74
C ILE A 348 7.17 15.05 7.36
N ALA A 349 8.06 14.58 6.51
CA ALA A 349 7.71 14.06 5.21
C ALA A 349 6.75 12.86 5.30
N GLY A 350 7.06 11.91 6.21
CA GLY A 350 6.24 10.73 6.46
C GLY A 350 4.88 11.08 7.04
N LEU A 351 4.81 12.10 7.92
CA LEU A 351 3.54 12.59 8.45
C LEU A 351 2.65 13.15 7.33
N LEU A 352 3.20 13.99 6.45
CA LEU A 352 2.48 14.55 5.30
C LEU A 352 2.06 13.44 4.32
N ALA A 353 2.96 12.53 3.96
CA ALA A 353 2.66 11.39 3.11
C ALA A 353 1.58 10.48 3.72
N GLY A 354 1.63 10.25 5.04
CA GLY A 354 0.62 9.48 5.77
C GLY A 354 -0.77 10.12 5.69
N PHE A 355 -0.88 11.44 5.81
CA PHE A 355 -2.14 12.16 5.61
C PHE A 355 -2.61 12.11 4.16
N ILE A 356 -1.72 12.27 3.18
CA ILE A 356 -2.06 12.16 1.74
C ILE A 356 -2.64 10.78 1.43
N LEU A 357 -1.97 9.71 1.89
CA LEU A 357 -2.45 8.33 1.72
C LEU A 357 -3.78 8.11 2.43
N GLU A 358 -3.94 8.62 3.65
CA GLU A 358 -5.17 8.42 4.41
C GLU A 358 -6.38 9.10 3.76
N GLU A 359 -6.27 10.38 3.43
CA GLU A 359 -7.39 11.13 2.85
C GLU A 359 -7.62 10.80 1.37
N GLY A 360 -6.53 10.60 0.61
CA GLY A 360 -6.64 10.30 -0.82
C GLY A 360 -7.20 8.92 -1.14
N LEU A 361 -6.94 7.93 -0.29
CA LEU A 361 -7.41 6.55 -0.50
C LEU A 361 -8.78 6.25 0.11
N LYS A 362 -9.38 7.18 0.88
CA LYS A 362 -10.72 7.02 1.45
C LYS A 362 -11.85 7.26 0.45
N GLY A 363 -11.69 8.20 -0.45
CA GLY A 363 -12.81 8.79 -1.18
C GLY A 363 -12.96 8.40 -2.64
N GLY A 364 -12.02 7.68 -3.24
CA GLY A 364 -12.07 7.30 -4.66
C GLY A 364 -12.10 8.48 -5.65
N ALA A 365 -11.88 9.72 -5.18
CA ALA A 365 -11.88 10.92 -6.03
C ALA A 365 -10.69 10.97 -7.00
N LEU A 366 -9.56 10.38 -6.60
CA LEU A 366 -8.35 10.25 -7.41
C LEU A 366 -7.99 8.77 -7.53
N PRO A 367 -7.36 8.35 -8.65
CA PRO A 367 -6.81 7.01 -8.76
C PRO A 367 -5.78 6.75 -7.65
N ALA A 368 -5.78 5.56 -7.06
CA ALA A 368 -4.88 5.19 -5.97
C ALA A 368 -3.40 5.40 -6.32
N GLU A 369 -3.03 5.15 -7.57
CA GLU A 369 -1.69 5.39 -8.12
C GLU A 369 -1.26 6.86 -8.00
N THR A 370 -2.18 7.80 -8.29
CA THR A 370 -1.91 9.25 -8.18
C THR A 370 -1.69 9.67 -6.73
N VAL A 371 -2.44 9.08 -5.81
CA VAL A 371 -2.30 9.34 -4.36
C VAL A 371 -0.95 8.81 -3.87
N ARG A 372 -0.56 7.60 -4.24
CA ARG A 372 0.74 7.00 -3.89
C ARG A 372 1.90 7.79 -4.50
N ALA A 373 1.78 8.20 -5.79
CA ALA A 373 2.77 9.06 -6.43
C ALA A 373 3.00 10.36 -5.66
N SER A 374 1.90 11.00 -5.24
CA SER A 374 1.96 12.24 -4.46
C SER A 374 2.64 12.03 -3.11
N ALA A 375 2.35 10.92 -2.42
CA ALA A 375 2.97 10.59 -1.13
C ALA A 375 4.48 10.32 -1.27
N ASP A 376 4.91 9.54 -2.26
CA ASP A 376 6.31 9.20 -2.49
C ASP A 376 7.12 10.43 -2.94
N VAL A 377 6.55 11.30 -3.77
CA VAL A 377 7.16 12.58 -4.15
C VAL A 377 7.33 13.50 -2.94
N VAL A 378 6.30 13.61 -2.08
CA VAL A 378 6.38 14.39 -0.85
C VAL A 378 7.45 13.86 0.08
N LEU A 379 7.54 12.53 0.26
CA LEU A 379 8.61 11.89 1.03
C LEU A 379 10.00 12.30 0.50
N ALA A 380 10.23 12.19 -0.80
CA ALA A 380 11.52 12.49 -1.41
C ALA A 380 11.88 13.99 -1.32
N VAL A 381 10.93 14.89 -1.66
CA VAL A 381 11.19 16.33 -1.74
C VAL A 381 11.33 16.95 -0.34
N VAL A 382 10.42 16.67 0.60
CA VAL A 382 10.46 17.23 1.94
C VAL A 382 11.71 16.77 2.69
N LEU A 383 12.10 15.50 2.51
CA LEU A 383 13.33 14.96 3.06
C LEU A 383 14.55 15.70 2.51
N ALA A 384 14.62 16.00 1.20
CA ALA A 384 15.72 16.74 0.60
C ALA A 384 15.79 18.21 1.05
N ILE A 385 14.64 18.85 1.30
CA ILE A 385 14.56 20.24 1.77
C ILE A 385 14.86 20.34 3.27
N SER A 386 14.80 19.26 4.03
CA SER A 386 14.97 19.26 5.49
C SER A 386 16.28 19.90 5.96
N THR A 387 17.34 19.82 5.17
CA THR A 387 18.64 20.45 5.45
C THR A 387 18.60 21.99 5.47
N LEU A 388 17.59 22.59 4.83
CA LEU A 388 17.31 24.02 4.91
C LEU A 388 16.60 24.41 6.19
N LEU A 389 15.66 23.57 6.64
CA LEU A 389 14.78 23.84 7.78
C LEU A 389 15.53 23.61 9.09
N ILE A 390 16.34 22.58 9.17
CA ILE A 390 17.04 22.15 10.38
C ILE A 390 18.54 22.40 10.19
N PRO A 391 19.11 23.42 10.88
CA PRO A 391 20.51 23.75 10.74
C PRO A 391 21.41 22.65 11.31
N PHE A 392 22.47 22.30 10.59
CA PHE A 392 23.44 21.30 11.01
C PHE A 392 24.83 21.92 11.24
N ARG A 393 25.63 21.30 12.14
CA ARG A 393 27.01 21.69 12.40
C ARG A 393 27.94 20.94 11.41
N GLU A 394 28.80 21.69 10.73
CA GLU A 394 29.89 21.10 9.92
C GLU A 394 30.95 20.51 10.86
N ASN A 395 31.40 19.29 10.60
CA ASN A 395 32.48 18.67 11.37
C ASN A 395 33.82 19.34 10.98
N ARG A 396 34.27 20.29 11.77
CA ARG A 396 35.46 21.12 11.55
C ARG A 396 36.80 20.37 11.90
N THR A 397 36.91 19.07 11.63
CA THR A 397 38.16 18.34 11.87
C THR A 397 39.24 18.54 10.80
N ASP A 398 38.91 19.23 9.70
CA ASP A 398 39.80 19.24 8.51
C ASP A 398 40.70 20.48 8.38
N GLU A 399 40.44 21.59 9.10
CA GLU A 399 41.31 22.76 9.00
C GLU A 399 42.55 22.70 9.93
N ALA A 400 42.46 21.98 11.05
CA ALA A 400 43.61 21.83 11.96
C ALA A 400 44.76 20.95 11.39
N GLY A 401 44.41 19.97 10.52
CA GLY A 401 45.38 19.09 9.89
C GLY A 401 46.17 19.75 8.74
N GLN A 402 45.55 20.68 8.02
CA GLN A 402 46.24 21.42 6.93
C GLN A 402 47.16 22.54 7.45
N GLY A 403 46.84 23.10 8.61
CA GLY A 403 47.69 24.10 9.29
C GLY A 403 49.02 23.53 9.78
N LEU A 404 49.04 22.30 10.27
CA LEU A 404 50.24 21.59 10.73
C LEU A 404 51.14 21.14 9.56
N TYR A 405 50.55 20.72 8.43
CA TYR A 405 51.32 20.28 7.26
C TYR A 405 51.95 21.47 6.47
N LYS A 406 51.33 22.64 6.47
CA LYS A 406 51.89 23.87 5.91
C LYS A 406 53.02 24.45 6.78
N ARG A 407 52.95 24.28 8.12
CA ARG A 407 53.96 24.80 9.03
C ARG A 407 55.25 23.93 9.02
N SER A 408 55.17 22.65 8.69
CA SER A 408 56.31 21.75 8.56
C SER A 408 57.11 21.95 7.25
N ARG A 409 56.51 22.55 6.21
CA ARG A 409 57.16 22.78 4.91
C ARG A 409 57.80 24.15 4.72
N SER A 410 57.58 25.09 5.68
CA SER A 410 58.13 26.44 5.65
C SER A 410 59.34 26.62 6.57
N GLY A 411 59.83 25.54 7.21
CA GLY A 411 60.87 25.59 8.23
C GLY A 411 62.21 24.91 7.86
N SER A 412 62.49 24.72 6.55
CA SER A 412 63.84 24.25 6.16
C SER A 412 64.53 25.28 5.26
N GLY A 413 65.09 26.26 5.89
CA GLY A 413 65.96 27.22 5.24
C GLY A 413 66.76 28.00 6.28
N THR A 414 68.09 27.62 6.35
CA THR A 414 69.21 28.37 6.93
C THR A 414 69.20 28.71 8.39
N ALA A 415 70.16 28.06 9.13
CA ALA A 415 71.29 28.74 9.69
C ALA A 415 72.22 27.74 10.42
N LEU A 416 73.49 27.68 9.95
CA LEU A 416 74.68 27.20 10.66
C LEU A 416 74.94 28.04 11.91
N GLY A 417 75.40 27.42 13.02
CA GLY A 417 75.93 28.15 14.13
C GLY A 417 75.96 27.33 15.44
N GLN A 418 77.00 26.55 15.59
CA GLN A 418 77.88 26.33 16.75
C GLN A 418 77.32 26.25 18.20
N ASN A 419 77.94 25.22 18.88
CA ASN A 419 78.34 25.07 20.28
C ASN A 419 77.35 24.41 21.29
N GLY A 420 77.57 23.16 21.53
CA GLY A 420 78.14 22.46 22.68
C GLY A 420 77.43 22.58 24.06
N PRO A 421 77.84 21.72 24.99
CA PRO A 421 76.95 20.63 25.47
C PRO A 421 76.61 20.83 26.96
N THR A 422 75.63 20.08 27.45
CA THR A 422 75.43 19.58 28.83
C THR A 422 74.03 19.11 28.97
N GLY A 423 73.75 17.90 29.16
CA GLY A 423 73.79 17.07 30.35
C GLY A 423 72.59 17.37 31.30
N LYS A 424 71.61 16.47 31.29
CA LYS A 424 71.11 15.76 32.46
C LYS A 424 69.86 14.90 32.16
N ARG A 425 70.00 13.67 32.54
CA ARG A 425 68.97 12.61 32.71
C ARG A 425 68.06 12.91 33.88
N PHE A 426 67.02 12.08 33.93
CA PHE A 426 66.05 11.69 34.98
C PHE A 426 64.73 12.52 34.97
N ARG A 427 63.59 11.92 34.99
CA ARG A 427 63.02 10.60 35.37
C ARG A 427 61.72 10.37 34.58
#